data_4a3a0ec2ba7f3129195284b35531360c
#
_entry.id   4a3a0ec2ba7f3129195284b35531360c
#
_cell.length_a   1.000
_cell.length_b   1.000
_cell.length_c   1.000
_cell.angle_alpha   90.00
_cell.angle_beta   90.00
_cell.angle_gamma   90.00
#
_symmetry.space_group_name_H-M   'P 1'
#
loop_
_entity.id
_entity.type
_entity.pdbx_description
1 polymer ?
#
loop_
_entity_poly.entity_id
_entity_poly.type
_entity_poly.pdbx_seq_one_letter_code
_entity_poly.pdbx_strand_id
1 'polypeptide(L)'
;MYGKMKEHLSKSIAEIKEAGLYKEERLIESAQQAAITVKGKEVLTFCANNYLGLSNHPRLIEGAKRMMDRRGFGMSSVRFICGTQDAHKELEQAISNYFQTEDTILYAACFDANGGVFEPLFTDEDAIISDALNHASIIDGVRLCKAKRYRYQNADMADLERCLQEAQQQRFRIIVTDGVFSMDGNVAPMDKICDLAEKYDALVMVDESHSAGVVGATGHGVSELCKTYGRVDIYTGTLGKAFGGALGGFTTGRKEIIDMLRQRSRPYLFSNSLAPCIIGASIEVFKMLAESNELHDKLVDNVNYFRDKMMAAGFDIKPTQSAICAVMLYDAKLSQVYASRMLDEGIYVTGFYYPVVPKEQARIRVQISAGHNREQLDKCIAAFIKVGKELGVLK
;
A
#
# COMPACT_ATOMS: atom_id res chain seq x y z
N MET A 1 38.35 -11.69 -9.08
CA MET A 1 37.55 -11.55 -7.86
C MET A 1 36.07 -11.86 -8.10
N TYR A 2 35.46 -11.42 -9.20
CA TYR A 2 34.04 -11.68 -9.49
C TYR A 2 33.71 -13.16 -9.83
N GLY A 3 34.67 -13.97 -10.32
CA GLY A 3 34.44 -15.35 -10.78
C GLY A 3 33.71 -16.23 -9.75
N LYS A 4 34.20 -16.35 -8.52
CA LYS A 4 33.56 -17.13 -7.46
C LYS A 4 32.16 -16.60 -7.11
N MET A 5 31.99 -15.27 -7.07
CA MET A 5 30.68 -14.65 -6.82
C MET A 5 29.72 -14.92 -7.98
N LYS A 6 30.19 -14.88 -9.23
CA LYS A 6 29.41 -15.23 -10.42
C LYS A 6 28.89 -16.66 -10.35
N GLU A 7 29.75 -17.62 -10.01
CA GLU A 7 29.37 -19.04 -9.87
C GLU A 7 28.29 -19.21 -8.80
N HIS A 8 28.49 -18.60 -7.61
CA HIS A 8 27.52 -18.63 -6.52
C HIS A 8 26.16 -18.03 -6.95
N LEU A 9 26.15 -16.83 -7.53
CA LEU A 9 24.92 -16.17 -7.99
C LEU A 9 24.22 -16.96 -9.09
N SER A 10 24.98 -17.51 -10.05
CA SER A 10 24.41 -18.34 -11.14
C SER A 10 23.73 -19.59 -10.59
N LYS A 11 24.34 -20.25 -9.59
CA LYS A 11 23.76 -21.41 -8.92
C LYS A 11 22.46 -21.02 -8.17
N SER A 12 22.50 -19.96 -7.36
CA SER A 12 21.32 -19.49 -6.62
C SER A 12 20.17 -19.08 -7.55
N ILE A 13 20.47 -18.44 -8.70
CA ILE A 13 19.45 -18.09 -9.70
C ILE A 13 18.87 -19.36 -10.35
N ALA A 14 19.70 -20.37 -10.64
CA ALA A 14 19.23 -21.64 -11.18
C ALA A 14 18.30 -22.35 -10.19
N GLU A 15 18.66 -22.40 -8.92
CA GLU A 15 17.81 -22.96 -7.84
C GLU A 15 16.46 -22.23 -7.73
N ILE A 16 16.44 -20.89 -7.83
CA ILE A 16 15.20 -20.08 -7.84
C ILE A 16 14.33 -20.45 -9.05
N LYS A 17 14.94 -20.64 -10.24
CA LYS A 17 14.21 -21.04 -11.46
C LYS A 17 13.65 -22.45 -11.36
N GLU A 18 14.46 -23.40 -10.87
CA GLU A 18 14.05 -24.80 -10.69
C GLU A 18 12.90 -24.92 -9.68
N ALA A 19 12.94 -24.12 -8.61
CA ALA A 19 11.86 -24.02 -7.64
C ALA A 19 10.59 -23.31 -8.17
N GLY A 20 10.61 -22.77 -9.40
CA GLY A 20 9.50 -22.00 -9.98
C GLY A 20 9.26 -20.65 -9.30
N LEU A 21 10.26 -20.11 -8.60
CA LEU A 21 10.16 -18.87 -7.83
C LEU A 21 10.72 -17.64 -8.57
N TYR A 22 11.23 -17.86 -9.78
CA TYR A 22 11.80 -16.78 -10.59
C TYR A 22 10.71 -15.80 -11.05
N LYS A 23 10.94 -14.52 -10.80
CA LYS A 23 9.99 -13.45 -11.17
C LYS A 23 10.38 -12.87 -12.52
N GLU A 24 9.47 -12.96 -13.48
CA GLU A 24 9.62 -12.33 -14.79
C GLU A 24 8.84 -11.02 -14.84
N GLU A 25 9.47 -9.97 -15.35
CA GLU A 25 8.82 -8.68 -15.59
C GLU A 25 8.08 -8.73 -16.93
N ARG A 26 6.79 -8.38 -16.92
CA ARG A 26 5.98 -8.26 -18.13
C ARG A 26 6.00 -6.81 -18.59
N LEU A 27 6.41 -6.57 -19.82
CA LEU A 27 6.47 -5.22 -20.40
C LEU A 27 5.06 -4.72 -20.72
N ILE A 28 4.74 -3.54 -20.19
CA ILE A 28 3.52 -2.79 -20.52
C ILE A 28 3.88 -1.76 -21.57
N GLU A 29 3.16 -1.76 -22.68
CA GLU A 29 3.43 -0.95 -23.88
C GLU A 29 2.42 0.20 -24.04
N SER A 30 1.65 0.48 -23.01
CA SER A 30 0.62 1.54 -22.97
C SER A 30 0.69 2.34 -21.67
N ALA A 31 -0.15 3.37 -21.55
CA ALA A 31 -0.40 4.00 -20.25
C ALA A 31 -1.03 3.01 -19.27
N GLN A 32 -0.81 3.21 -17.96
CA GLN A 32 -1.40 2.39 -16.91
C GLN A 32 -2.86 2.79 -16.67
N GLN A 33 -3.77 1.88 -16.99
CA GLN A 33 -5.22 2.06 -16.85
C GLN A 33 -5.92 0.68 -16.79
N ALA A 34 -7.25 0.62 -16.79
CA ALA A 34 -7.99 -0.64 -16.70
C ALA A 34 -7.67 -1.62 -17.87
N ALA A 35 -7.50 -1.11 -19.08
CA ALA A 35 -7.04 -1.87 -20.24
C ALA A 35 -5.63 -1.40 -20.62
N ILE A 36 -4.69 -2.33 -20.72
CA ILE A 36 -3.27 -2.08 -21.05
C ILE A 36 -2.81 -2.98 -22.18
N THR A 37 -1.71 -2.63 -22.82
CA THR A 37 -1.07 -3.45 -23.87
C THR A 37 0.10 -4.22 -23.27
N VAL A 38 0.12 -5.54 -23.42
CA VAL A 38 1.21 -6.43 -23.02
C VAL A 38 1.52 -7.38 -24.18
N LYS A 39 2.78 -7.39 -24.66
CA LYS A 39 3.21 -8.18 -25.82
C LYS A 39 2.31 -7.94 -27.06
N GLY A 40 2.00 -6.69 -27.34
CA GLY A 40 1.17 -6.29 -28.49
C GLY A 40 -0.32 -6.66 -28.38
N LYS A 41 -0.79 -7.18 -27.24
CA LYS A 41 -2.20 -7.54 -27.01
C LYS A 41 -2.81 -6.68 -25.92
N GLU A 42 -4.06 -6.26 -26.13
CA GLU A 42 -4.83 -5.61 -25.09
C GLU A 42 -5.28 -6.62 -24.04
N VAL A 43 -5.04 -6.31 -22.76
CA VAL A 43 -5.47 -7.10 -21.62
C VAL A 43 -6.06 -6.19 -20.54
N LEU A 44 -7.00 -6.71 -19.74
CA LEU A 44 -7.54 -6.01 -18.59
C LEU A 44 -6.66 -6.26 -17.37
N THR A 45 -6.18 -5.21 -16.71
CA THR A 45 -5.34 -5.35 -15.51
C THR A 45 -6.18 -5.33 -14.24
N PHE A 46 -5.99 -6.39 -13.42
CA PHE A 46 -6.61 -6.56 -12.11
C PHE A 46 -5.55 -6.78 -11.01
N CYS A 47 -4.32 -6.30 -11.23
CA CYS A 47 -3.23 -6.41 -10.26
C CYS A 47 -2.52 -5.08 -9.96
N ALA A 48 -2.87 -3.99 -10.67
CA ALA A 48 -2.35 -2.65 -10.38
C ALA A 48 -3.03 -2.05 -9.13
N ASN A 49 -2.25 -1.34 -8.29
CA ASN A 49 -2.79 -0.62 -7.13
C ASN A 49 -3.47 0.71 -7.52
N ASN A 50 -4.06 0.79 -8.70
CA ASN A 50 -4.71 1.98 -9.26
C ASN A 50 -6.18 2.06 -8.80
N TYR A 51 -6.42 2.06 -7.49
CA TYR A 51 -7.75 1.91 -6.89
C TYR A 51 -8.78 2.91 -7.39
N LEU A 52 -8.41 4.19 -7.51
CA LEU A 52 -9.30 5.24 -7.99
C LEU A 52 -9.23 5.48 -9.50
N GLY A 53 -8.41 4.68 -10.23
CA GLY A 53 -8.28 4.82 -11.69
C GLY A 53 -7.52 6.07 -12.15
N LEU A 54 -6.74 6.70 -11.28
CA LEU A 54 -6.15 8.02 -11.51
C LEU A 54 -4.80 8.00 -12.25
N SER A 55 -4.14 6.85 -12.43
CA SER A 55 -2.76 6.79 -12.96
C SER A 55 -2.59 7.41 -14.36
N ASN A 56 -3.64 7.44 -15.17
CA ASN A 56 -3.65 8.09 -16.50
C ASN A 56 -4.74 9.16 -16.61
N HIS A 57 -5.16 9.76 -15.50
CA HIS A 57 -6.25 10.72 -15.50
C HIS A 57 -5.80 12.07 -16.11
N PRO A 58 -6.56 12.68 -17.05
CA PRO A 58 -6.17 13.92 -17.74
C PRO A 58 -5.84 15.09 -16.80
N ARG A 59 -6.61 15.28 -15.72
CA ARG A 59 -6.36 16.34 -14.73
C ARG A 59 -5.00 16.20 -14.05
N LEU A 60 -4.57 14.97 -13.74
CA LEU A 60 -3.27 14.72 -13.12
C LEU A 60 -2.12 15.01 -14.09
N ILE A 61 -2.26 14.56 -15.34
CA ILE A 61 -1.28 14.82 -16.40
C ILE A 61 -1.13 16.32 -16.62
N GLU A 62 -2.24 17.03 -16.68
CA GLU A 62 -2.24 18.49 -16.86
C GLU A 62 -1.67 19.22 -15.63
N GLY A 63 -1.99 18.77 -14.41
CA GLY A 63 -1.41 19.27 -13.16
C GLY A 63 0.12 19.09 -13.13
N ALA A 64 0.61 17.93 -13.58
CA ALA A 64 2.03 17.67 -13.72
C ALA A 64 2.71 18.62 -14.72
N LYS A 65 2.12 18.81 -15.91
CA LYS A 65 2.63 19.72 -16.95
C LYS A 65 2.70 21.16 -16.46
N ARG A 66 1.59 21.68 -15.90
CA ARG A 66 1.54 23.04 -15.33
C ARG A 66 2.62 23.26 -14.28
N MET A 67 2.86 22.26 -13.43
CA MET A 67 3.89 22.38 -12.39
C MET A 67 5.30 22.36 -12.98
N MET A 68 5.56 21.54 -14.01
CA MET A 68 6.84 21.58 -14.73
C MET A 68 7.08 22.93 -15.42
N ASP A 69 6.08 23.49 -16.10
CA ASP A 69 6.20 24.80 -16.76
C ASP A 69 6.51 25.90 -15.74
N ARG A 70 5.92 25.81 -14.53
CA ARG A 70 6.04 26.83 -13.49
C ARG A 70 7.29 26.68 -12.62
N ARG A 71 7.74 25.46 -12.33
CA ARG A 71 8.76 25.12 -11.32
C ARG A 71 9.95 24.30 -11.83
N GLY A 72 9.94 23.92 -13.10
CA GLY A 72 10.97 23.08 -13.72
C GLY A 72 10.77 21.57 -13.46
N PHE A 73 11.71 20.78 -13.96
CA PHE A 73 11.65 19.31 -13.93
C PHE A 73 12.09 18.73 -12.58
N GLY A 74 13.22 19.18 -12.06
CA GLY A 74 13.86 18.54 -10.91
C GLY A 74 14.33 19.52 -9.85
N MET A 75 14.58 19.01 -8.64
CA MET A 75 14.98 19.82 -7.49
C MET A 75 16.48 19.90 -7.28
N SER A 76 17.23 18.89 -7.74
CA SER A 76 18.70 18.78 -7.59
C SER A 76 19.20 18.96 -6.16
N SER A 77 18.34 18.72 -5.18
CA SER A 77 18.64 18.93 -3.76
C SER A 77 17.68 18.18 -2.84
N VAL A 78 18.14 17.96 -1.62
CA VAL A 78 17.30 17.54 -0.50
C VAL A 78 16.54 18.73 0.09
N ARG A 79 15.50 18.46 0.85
CA ARG A 79 14.52 19.44 1.33
C ARG A 79 15.14 20.61 2.13
N PHE A 80 16.04 20.34 3.05
CA PHE A 80 16.55 21.36 3.98
C PHE A 80 17.67 22.24 3.40
N ILE A 81 18.32 21.83 2.31
CA ILE A 81 19.36 22.64 1.67
C ILE A 81 18.72 23.69 0.75
N CYS A 82 18.24 23.29 -0.42
CA CYS A 82 17.55 24.16 -1.38
C CYS A 82 16.45 23.43 -2.18
N GLY A 83 16.00 22.28 -1.71
CA GLY A 83 15.02 21.42 -2.38
C GLY A 83 13.57 21.60 -1.90
N THR A 84 13.21 22.72 -1.28
CA THR A 84 11.84 22.99 -0.84
C THR A 84 11.25 24.15 -1.64
N GLN A 85 10.20 23.87 -2.39
CA GLN A 85 9.36 24.89 -3.05
C GLN A 85 8.05 25.10 -2.26
N ASP A 86 7.35 26.19 -2.56
CA ASP A 86 6.00 26.49 -2.06
C ASP A 86 5.01 25.34 -2.34
N ALA A 87 5.10 24.73 -3.54
CA ALA A 87 4.27 23.62 -3.95
C ALA A 87 4.41 22.38 -3.03
N HIS A 88 5.61 22.11 -2.45
CA HIS A 88 5.76 21.05 -1.46
C HIS A 88 4.92 21.31 -0.22
N LYS A 89 4.89 22.58 0.23
CA LYS A 89 4.09 22.99 1.39
C LYS A 89 2.59 22.96 1.10
N GLU A 90 2.19 23.30 -0.12
CA GLU A 90 0.80 23.16 -0.57
C GLU A 90 0.34 21.70 -0.50
N LEU A 91 1.16 20.77 -0.97
CA LEU A 91 0.84 19.33 -0.90
C LEU A 91 0.83 18.81 0.55
N GLU A 92 1.82 19.20 1.38
CA GLU A 92 1.86 18.85 2.81
C GLU A 92 0.56 19.29 3.51
N GLN A 93 0.10 20.51 3.24
CA GLN A 93 -1.16 21.03 3.81
C GLN A 93 -2.38 20.27 3.28
N ALA A 94 -2.42 19.94 1.99
CA ALA A 94 -3.52 19.18 1.40
C ALA A 94 -3.65 17.79 2.04
N ILE A 95 -2.52 17.11 2.31
CA ILE A 95 -2.50 15.82 3.00
C ILE A 95 -2.95 15.98 4.46
N SER A 96 -2.43 16.98 5.19
CA SER A 96 -2.86 17.24 6.57
C SER A 96 -4.36 17.49 6.67
N ASN A 97 -4.93 18.25 5.74
CA ASN A 97 -6.37 18.50 5.69
C ASN A 97 -7.16 17.21 5.43
N TYR A 98 -6.68 16.36 4.52
CA TYR A 98 -7.35 15.10 4.20
C TYR A 98 -7.37 14.13 5.40
N PHE A 99 -6.27 14.02 6.14
CA PHE A 99 -6.17 13.14 7.31
C PHE A 99 -6.61 13.81 8.62
N GLN A 100 -6.96 15.08 8.60
CA GLN A 100 -7.32 15.89 9.78
C GLN A 100 -6.19 15.88 10.82
N THR A 101 -4.95 16.07 10.37
CA THR A 101 -3.73 16.08 11.18
C THR A 101 -3.11 17.47 11.24
N GLU A 102 -2.14 17.64 12.13
CA GLU A 102 -1.54 18.96 12.40
C GLU A 102 -0.48 19.35 11.37
N ASP A 103 0.31 18.38 10.88
CA ASP A 103 1.39 18.63 9.91
C ASP A 103 1.75 17.36 9.12
N THR A 104 2.48 17.54 8.01
CA THR A 104 2.89 16.49 7.09
C THR A 104 4.32 16.69 6.61
N ILE A 105 5.04 15.58 6.40
CA ILE A 105 6.38 15.52 5.79
C ILE A 105 6.35 14.56 4.59
N LEU A 106 6.97 14.96 3.47
CA LEU A 106 7.01 14.21 2.22
C LEU A 106 8.31 13.42 2.08
N TYR A 107 8.22 12.23 1.51
CA TYR A 107 9.31 11.32 1.19
C TYR A 107 9.26 10.87 -0.28
N ALA A 108 10.36 10.29 -0.80
CA ALA A 108 10.41 9.74 -2.14
C ALA A 108 9.45 8.55 -2.33
N ALA A 109 9.20 7.77 -1.27
CA ALA A 109 8.23 6.68 -1.23
C ALA A 109 7.72 6.46 0.20
N CYS A 110 6.60 5.73 0.36
CA CYS A 110 6.13 5.30 1.68
C CYS A 110 7.10 4.31 2.33
N PHE A 111 7.89 3.57 1.54
CA PHE A 111 8.98 2.75 2.07
C PHE A 111 9.97 3.58 2.88
N ASP A 112 10.34 4.75 2.37
CA ASP A 112 11.23 5.72 3.04
C ASP A 112 10.54 6.37 4.25
N ALA A 113 9.24 6.69 4.14
CA ALA A 113 8.45 7.22 5.23
C ALA A 113 8.43 6.25 6.42
N ASN A 114 8.08 4.98 6.20
CA ASN A 114 8.09 3.94 7.23
C ASN A 114 9.49 3.68 7.78
N GLY A 115 10.52 3.63 6.92
CA GLY A 115 11.91 3.48 7.33
C GLY A 115 12.44 4.66 8.15
N GLY A 116 11.87 5.84 7.96
CA GLY A 116 12.31 7.10 8.55
C GLY A 116 11.62 7.51 9.86
N VAL A 117 10.64 6.73 10.36
CA VAL A 117 9.87 7.11 11.56
C VAL A 117 10.56 6.70 12.85
N PHE A 118 11.06 5.48 12.94
CA PHE A 118 11.38 4.88 14.25
C PHE A 118 12.69 5.36 14.86
N GLU A 119 13.80 5.37 14.10
CA GLU A 119 15.12 5.79 14.60
C GLU A 119 15.14 7.23 15.14
N PRO A 120 14.46 8.22 14.51
CA PRO A 120 14.41 9.59 15.02
C PRO A 120 13.63 9.77 16.32
N LEU A 121 12.64 8.92 16.57
CA LEU A 121 11.66 9.08 17.67
C LEU A 121 11.95 8.19 18.87
N PHE A 122 12.55 7.01 18.67
CA PHE A 122 12.68 5.98 19.70
C PHE A 122 14.12 5.52 19.89
N THR A 123 14.45 5.16 21.12
CA THR A 123 15.76 4.68 21.55
C THR A 123 15.65 3.28 22.17
N ASP A 124 16.72 2.76 22.74
CA ASP A 124 16.76 1.49 23.47
C ASP A 124 15.94 1.49 24.80
N GLU A 125 15.53 2.66 25.28
CA GLU A 125 14.64 2.81 26.42
C GLU A 125 13.15 2.58 26.05
N ASP A 126 12.81 2.52 24.77
CA ASP A 126 11.43 2.53 24.26
C ASP A 126 11.03 1.16 23.69
N ALA A 127 9.76 1.00 23.36
CA ALA A 127 9.19 -0.21 22.77
C ALA A 127 8.41 0.06 21.48
N ILE A 128 8.59 -0.83 20.50
CA ILE A 128 7.79 -0.88 19.28
C ILE A 128 7.03 -2.21 19.26
N ILE A 129 5.70 -2.13 19.17
CA ILE A 129 4.79 -3.27 19.18
C ILE A 129 4.15 -3.37 17.79
N SER A 130 4.64 -4.30 16.98
CA SER A 130 4.34 -4.39 15.53
C SER A 130 3.45 -5.58 15.22
N ASP A 131 2.42 -5.36 14.37
CA ASP A 131 1.63 -6.46 13.81
C ASP A 131 2.52 -7.41 12.99
N ALA A 132 2.24 -8.70 13.07
CA ALA A 132 3.05 -9.76 12.44
C ALA A 132 3.02 -9.72 10.91
N LEU A 133 1.98 -9.15 10.29
CA LEU A 133 1.81 -9.06 8.84
C LEU A 133 2.03 -7.65 8.29
N ASN A 134 2.59 -6.74 9.08
CA ASN A 134 2.96 -5.42 8.60
C ASN A 134 3.85 -5.48 7.35
N HIS A 135 3.73 -4.45 6.52
CA HIS A 135 4.51 -4.30 5.30
C HIS A 135 6.03 -4.34 5.58
N ALA A 136 6.80 -4.87 4.62
CA ALA A 136 8.26 -5.01 4.73
C ALA A 136 8.97 -3.70 5.12
N SER A 137 8.50 -2.55 4.65
CA SER A 137 9.07 -1.23 5.01
C SER A 137 8.95 -0.90 6.50
N ILE A 138 7.85 -1.29 7.14
CA ILE A 138 7.66 -1.15 8.59
C ILE A 138 8.63 -2.09 9.31
N ILE A 139 8.69 -3.35 8.89
CA ILE A 139 9.59 -4.36 9.47
C ILE A 139 11.05 -3.89 9.39
N ASP A 140 11.47 -3.35 8.24
CA ASP A 140 12.83 -2.87 8.04
C ASP A 140 13.10 -1.60 8.84
N GLY A 141 12.15 -0.67 8.89
CA GLY A 141 12.26 0.52 9.74
C GLY A 141 12.40 0.18 11.22
N VAL A 142 11.60 -0.77 11.72
CA VAL A 142 11.70 -1.28 13.09
C VAL A 142 13.06 -1.96 13.33
N ARG A 143 13.61 -2.67 12.34
CA ARG A 143 14.95 -3.29 12.45
C ARG A 143 16.08 -2.29 12.57
N LEU A 144 15.97 -1.12 11.97
CA LEU A 144 16.98 -0.06 12.06
C LEU A 144 16.94 0.66 13.41
N CYS A 145 15.83 0.62 14.13
CA CYS A 145 15.69 1.25 15.44
C CYS A 145 16.26 0.35 16.56
N LYS A 146 16.79 0.98 17.62
CA LYS A 146 17.30 0.28 18.81
C LYS A 146 16.25 -0.06 19.83
N ALA A 147 15.02 0.45 19.69
CA ALA A 147 13.91 0.18 20.61
C ALA A 147 13.63 -1.32 20.74
N LYS A 148 13.16 -1.73 21.91
CA LYS A 148 12.77 -3.11 22.15
C LYS A 148 11.59 -3.47 21.29
N ARG A 149 11.66 -4.64 20.62
CA ARG A 149 10.69 -5.08 19.62
C ARG A 149 9.78 -6.14 20.21
N TYR A 150 8.48 -5.90 20.04
CA TYR A 150 7.43 -6.87 20.34
C TYR A 150 6.64 -7.12 19.06
N ARG A 151 6.21 -8.34 18.85
CA ARG A 151 5.44 -8.73 17.68
C ARG A 151 4.17 -9.44 18.15
N TYR A 152 3.01 -8.95 17.73
CA TYR A 152 1.74 -9.61 18.01
C TYR A 152 1.15 -10.23 16.73
N GLN A 153 0.34 -11.28 16.89
CA GLN A 153 -0.32 -11.96 15.79
C GLN A 153 -1.29 -11.03 15.08
N ASN A 154 -1.42 -11.18 13.76
CA ASN A 154 -2.21 -10.28 12.93
C ASN A 154 -3.63 -10.06 13.48
N ALA A 155 -3.94 -8.80 13.76
CA ALA A 155 -5.21 -8.33 14.29
C ALA A 155 -5.70 -9.08 15.56
N ASP A 156 -4.81 -9.73 16.31
CA ASP A 156 -5.12 -10.39 17.57
C ASP A 156 -4.95 -9.42 18.76
N MET A 157 -6.07 -8.96 19.28
CA MET A 157 -6.08 -7.97 20.36
C MET A 157 -5.64 -8.55 21.70
N ALA A 158 -5.82 -9.84 21.94
CA ALA A 158 -5.35 -10.48 23.16
C ALA A 158 -3.82 -10.59 23.16
N ASP A 159 -3.23 -10.92 22.01
CA ASP A 159 -1.78 -10.97 21.88
C ASP A 159 -1.15 -9.56 21.87
N LEU A 160 -1.85 -8.55 21.29
CA LEU A 160 -1.46 -7.14 21.40
C LEU A 160 -1.43 -6.69 22.86
N GLU A 161 -2.48 -7.00 23.62
CA GLU A 161 -2.54 -6.64 25.05
C GLU A 161 -1.43 -7.30 25.85
N ARG A 162 -1.12 -8.58 25.60
CA ARG A 162 0.03 -9.27 26.21
C ARG A 162 1.34 -8.51 25.92
N CYS A 163 1.58 -8.13 24.67
CA CYS A 163 2.78 -7.36 24.29
C CYS A 163 2.85 -6.01 25.01
N LEU A 164 1.72 -5.32 25.15
CA LEU A 164 1.64 -4.04 25.86
C LEU A 164 1.94 -4.20 27.36
N GLN A 165 1.44 -5.28 27.99
CA GLN A 165 1.75 -5.60 29.38
C GLN A 165 3.24 -5.88 29.59
N GLU A 166 3.85 -6.65 28.69
CA GLU A 166 5.30 -6.93 28.73
C GLU A 166 6.17 -5.69 28.49
N ALA A 167 5.64 -4.69 27.76
CA ALA A 167 6.34 -3.46 27.42
C ALA A 167 6.19 -2.33 28.46
N GLN A 168 5.60 -2.57 29.64
CA GLN A 168 5.32 -1.51 30.62
C GLN A 168 6.58 -0.90 31.29
N GLN A 169 7.71 -1.58 31.21
CA GLN A 169 8.98 -1.08 31.76
C GLN A 169 9.71 -0.10 30.81
N GLN A 170 9.29 -0.01 29.53
CA GLN A 170 9.88 0.91 28.58
C GLN A 170 9.30 2.33 28.76
N ARG A 171 10.12 3.35 28.47
CA ARG A 171 9.75 4.76 28.63
C ARG A 171 8.54 5.13 27.76
N PHE A 172 8.62 4.87 26.45
CA PHE A 172 7.52 5.05 25.50
C PHE A 172 7.19 3.74 24.78
N ARG A 173 5.96 3.61 24.35
CA ARG A 173 5.44 2.47 23.58
C ARG A 173 4.74 3.00 22.35
N ILE A 174 4.94 2.33 21.20
CA ILE A 174 4.16 2.61 19.99
C ILE A 174 3.62 1.31 19.41
N ILE A 175 2.32 1.30 19.10
CA ILE A 175 1.67 0.23 18.35
C ILE A 175 1.74 0.60 16.88
N VAL A 176 2.15 -0.36 16.03
CA VAL A 176 2.31 -0.13 14.58
C VAL A 176 1.57 -1.19 13.79
N THR A 177 0.72 -0.75 12.87
CA THR A 177 -0.08 -1.64 12.01
C THR A 177 -0.26 -1.06 10.60
N ASP A 178 -0.41 -1.95 9.60
CA ASP A 178 -1.08 -1.57 8.34
C ASP A 178 -2.57 -1.33 8.62
N GLY A 179 -3.18 -0.35 7.99
CA GLY A 179 -4.63 -0.14 8.05
C GLY A 179 -5.39 -1.21 7.27
N VAL A 180 -4.91 -1.51 6.06
CA VAL A 180 -5.35 -2.63 5.22
C VAL A 180 -4.14 -3.45 4.83
N PHE A 181 -4.14 -4.73 5.18
CA PHE A 181 -3.04 -5.65 4.88
C PHE A 181 -3.03 -6.06 3.40
N SER A 182 -1.92 -5.79 2.72
CA SER A 182 -1.81 -5.80 1.26
C SER A 182 -2.08 -7.14 0.58
N MET A 183 -1.88 -8.27 1.29
CA MET A 183 -1.99 -9.61 0.70
C MET A 183 -3.36 -10.26 0.93
N ASP A 184 -4.04 -9.90 1.98
CA ASP A 184 -5.33 -10.45 2.39
C ASP A 184 -6.50 -9.48 2.19
N GLY A 185 -6.22 -8.18 2.26
CA GLY A 185 -7.24 -7.13 2.22
C GLY A 185 -7.97 -6.92 3.55
N ASN A 186 -7.64 -7.68 4.60
CA ASN A 186 -8.25 -7.49 5.91
C ASN A 186 -7.89 -6.14 6.52
N VAL A 187 -8.79 -5.60 7.31
CA VAL A 187 -8.69 -4.29 7.94
C VAL A 187 -8.25 -4.45 9.38
N ALA A 188 -7.34 -3.59 9.85
CA ALA A 188 -6.95 -3.51 11.24
C ALA A 188 -8.13 -3.02 12.11
N PRO A 189 -8.40 -3.64 13.27
CA PRO A 189 -9.47 -3.21 14.19
C PRO A 189 -9.02 -1.98 15.00
N MET A 190 -8.95 -0.82 14.33
CA MET A 190 -8.35 0.41 14.86
C MET A 190 -9.04 0.93 16.11
N ASP A 191 -10.34 0.75 16.24
CA ASP A 191 -11.10 1.07 17.46
C ASP A 191 -10.53 0.36 18.69
N LYS A 192 -10.35 -0.96 18.59
CA LYS A 192 -9.79 -1.79 19.68
C LYS A 192 -8.30 -1.54 19.90
N ILE A 193 -7.54 -1.27 18.84
CA ILE A 193 -6.12 -0.90 18.96
C ILE A 193 -5.98 0.41 19.72
N CYS A 194 -6.80 1.41 19.41
CA CYS A 194 -6.79 2.69 20.12
C CYS A 194 -7.26 2.55 21.58
N ASP A 195 -8.26 1.68 21.85
CA ASP A 195 -8.69 1.40 23.24
C ASP A 195 -7.55 0.81 24.08
N LEU A 196 -6.79 -0.13 23.50
CA LEU A 196 -5.61 -0.70 24.18
C LEU A 196 -4.47 0.32 24.30
N ALA A 197 -4.26 1.16 23.28
CA ALA A 197 -3.26 2.22 23.32
C ALA A 197 -3.53 3.20 24.47
N GLU A 198 -4.77 3.66 24.63
CA GLU A 198 -5.18 4.53 25.75
C GLU A 198 -5.02 3.84 27.09
N LYS A 199 -5.42 2.56 27.20
CA LYS A 199 -5.30 1.79 28.44
C LYS A 199 -3.85 1.63 28.92
N TYR A 200 -2.89 1.51 27.98
CA TYR A 200 -1.49 1.21 28.28
C TYR A 200 -0.53 2.37 27.99
N ASP A 201 -1.06 3.58 27.77
CA ASP A 201 -0.29 4.79 27.48
C ASP A 201 0.70 4.57 26.32
N ALA A 202 0.19 4.16 25.17
CA ALA A 202 0.94 3.88 23.96
C ALA A 202 0.52 4.82 22.81
N LEU A 203 1.48 5.19 21.97
CA LEU A 203 1.23 5.87 20.70
C LEU A 203 0.70 4.88 19.66
N VAL A 204 0.00 5.39 18.66
CA VAL A 204 -0.53 4.59 17.53
C VAL A 204 0.00 5.13 16.21
N MET A 205 0.59 4.24 15.41
CA MET A 205 0.95 4.48 14.01
C MET A 205 0.20 3.53 13.09
N VAL A 206 -0.37 4.07 12.01
CA VAL A 206 -1.02 3.28 10.96
C VAL A 206 -0.48 3.63 9.57
N ASP A 207 -0.19 2.60 8.76
CA ASP A 207 0.10 2.76 7.33
C ASP A 207 -1.20 2.67 6.53
N GLU A 208 -1.60 3.79 5.94
CA GLU A 208 -2.82 3.94 5.14
C GLU A 208 -2.62 3.65 3.64
N SER A 209 -1.50 3.07 3.24
CA SER A 209 -1.14 2.88 1.82
C SER A 209 -2.15 2.06 1.00
N HIS A 210 -2.93 1.18 1.62
CA HIS A 210 -3.98 0.39 0.98
C HIS A 210 -5.40 0.75 1.45
N SER A 211 -5.52 1.68 2.36
CA SER A 211 -6.80 2.09 2.98
C SER A 211 -7.25 3.49 2.59
N ALA A 212 -6.36 4.48 2.59
CA ALA A 212 -6.70 5.83 2.16
C ALA A 212 -7.08 5.89 0.67
N GLY A 213 -8.18 6.55 0.36
CA GLY A 213 -8.84 6.54 -0.95
C GLY A 213 -9.72 5.31 -1.18
N VAL A 214 -9.77 4.33 -0.26
CA VAL A 214 -10.34 2.99 -0.50
C VAL A 214 -11.41 2.61 0.51
N VAL A 215 -11.15 2.75 1.81
CA VAL A 215 -12.08 2.36 2.88
C VAL A 215 -12.60 3.55 3.65
N GLY A 216 -13.70 3.37 4.36
CA GLY A 216 -14.46 4.44 5.01
C GLY A 216 -15.64 4.90 4.16
N ALA A 217 -16.52 5.70 4.73
CA ALA A 217 -17.75 6.17 4.05
C ALA A 217 -17.45 7.12 2.86
N THR A 218 -16.36 7.85 2.94
CA THR A 218 -15.91 8.81 1.91
C THR A 218 -14.47 8.53 1.44
N GLY A 219 -13.91 7.35 1.83
CA GLY A 219 -12.60 6.92 1.41
C GLY A 219 -11.43 7.47 2.24
N HIS A 220 -11.68 8.07 3.41
CA HIS A 220 -10.63 8.67 4.23
C HIS A 220 -9.84 7.66 5.08
N GLY A 221 -9.92 6.38 4.76
CA GLY A 221 -9.09 5.34 5.38
C GLY A 221 -9.68 4.71 6.64
N VAL A 222 -8.83 4.00 7.38
CA VAL A 222 -9.30 3.19 8.53
C VAL A 222 -9.75 4.04 9.70
N SER A 223 -9.24 5.26 9.86
CA SER A 223 -9.69 6.15 10.92
C SER A 223 -11.12 6.63 10.72
N GLU A 224 -11.55 6.82 9.48
CA GLU A 224 -12.96 7.06 9.17
C GLU A 224 -13.80 5.80 9.42
N LEU A 225 -13.37 4.66 8.90
CA LEU A 225 -14.08 3.39 9.01
C LEU A 225 -14.30 2.98 10.46
N CYS A 226 -13.27 3.10 11.30
CA CYS A 226 -13.30 2.70 12.72
C CYS A 226 -13.61 3.84 13.69
N LYS A 227 -13.87 5.07 13.17
CA LYS A 227 -14.17 6.28 13.97
C LYS A 227 -13.06 6.62 14.98
N THR A 228 -11.82 6.58 14.55
CA THR A 228 -10.63 6.79 15.40
C THR A 228 -9.88 8.08 15.11
N TYR A 229 -10.52 9.06 14.46
CA TYR A 229 -9.94 10.39 14.27
C TYR A 229 -9.51 11.01 15.62
N GLY A 230 -8.29 11.59 15.62
CA GLY A 230 -7.70 12.20 16.81
C GLY A 230 -7.07 11.21 17.79
N ARG A 231 -7.26 9.88 17.60
CA ARG A 231 -6.71 8.82 18.46
C ARG A 231 -5.46 8.15 17.86
N VAL A 232 -5.14 8.44 16.60
CA VAL A 232 -3.93 7.97 15.91
C VAL A 232 -2.92 9.13 15.87
N ASP A 233 -1.68 8.85 16.24
CA ASP A 233 -0.63 9.88 16.35
C ASP A 233 0.17 10.05 15.07
N ILE A 234 0.35 8.97 14.31
CA ILE A 234 1.17 8.92 13.10
C ILE A 234 0.42 8.12 12.02
N TYR A 235 0.22 8.76 10.88
CA TYR A 235 -0.18 8.10 9.66
C TYR A 235 0.98 8.10 8.67
N THR A 236 1.21 7.00 8.00
CA THR A 236 2.05 6.96 6.79
C THR A 236 1.20 6.57 5.59
N GLY A 237 1.63 6.96 4.40
CA GLY A 237 0.90 6.64 3.20
C GLY A 237 1.70 6.89 1.94
N THR A 238 1.14 6.45 0.81
CA THR A 238 1.80 6.53 -0.50
C THR A 238 0.99 7.33 -1.51
N LEU A 239 1.68 8.11 -2.35
CA LEU A 239 1.12 8.71 -3.56
C LEU A 239 1.14 7.73 -4.75
N GLY A 240 1.77 6.56 -4.57
CA GLY A 240 1.98 5.54 -5.60
C GLY A 240 0.83 4.55 -5.81
N LYS A 241 -0.35 4.79 -5.21
CA LYS A 241 -1.52 3.91 -5.33
C LYS A 241 -2.79 4.71 -5.60
N ALA A 242 -3.76 4.74 -4.68
CA ALA A 242 -5.01 5.48 -4.84
C ALA A 242 -4.79 6.96 -5.20
N PHE A 243 -3.76 7.57 -4.66
CA PHE A 243 -3.46 9.00 -4.84
C PHE A 243 -2.64 9.31 -6.10
N GLY A 244 -2.94 8.65 -7.22
CA GLY A 244 -2.38 8.98 -8.54
C GLY A 244 -1.43 7.94 -9.12
N GLY A 245 -0.90 7.01 -8.31
CA GLY A 245 -0.15 5.85 -8.79
C GLY A 245 1.28 6.13 -9.28
N ALA A 246 1.85 7.30 -8.98
CA ALA A 246 3.21 7.66 -9.38
C ALA A 246 4.22 7.36 -8.25
N LEU A 247 5.01 8.33 -7.85
CA LEU A 247 6.04 8.24 -6.82
C LEU A 247 5.65 9.16 -5.64
N GLY A 248 6.19 8.86 -4.48
CA GLY A 248 6.02 9.69 -3.29
C GLY A 248 5.41 8.94 -2.12
N GLY A 249 5.79 9.36 -0.93
CA GLY A 249 5.23 8.93 0.33
C GLY A 249 5.15 10.10 1.30
N PHE A 250 4.46 9.88 2.40
CA PHE A 250 4.32 10.90 3.43
C PHE A 250 4.17 10.27 4.82
N THR A 251 4.51 11.06 5.82
CA THR A 251 4.10 10.86 7.21
C THR A 251 3.31 12.09 7.62
N THR A 252 2.15 11.90 8.25
CA THR A 252 1.30 12.98 8.74
C THR A 252 0.82 12.66 10.16
N GLY A 253 0.68 13.66 11.02
CA GLY A 253 0.32 13.42 12.42
C GLY A 253 0.54 14.63 13.32
N ARG A 254 0.98 14.38 14.56
CA ARG A 254 1.26 15.41 15.55
C ARG A 254 2.43 16.28 15.12
N LYS A 255 2.31 17.59 15.32
CA LYS A 255 3.28 18.59 14.83
C LYS A 255 4.69 18.33 15.34
N GLU A 256 4.85 18.05 16.63
CA GLU A 256 6.17 17.81 17.25
C GLU A 256 6.85 16.57 16.68
N ILE A 257 6.08 15.52 16.34
CA ILE A 257 6.57 14.32 15.67
C ILE A 257 7.08 14.69 14.29
N ILE A 258 6.28 15.40 13.50
CA ILE A 258 6.65 15.79 12.13
C ILE A 258 7.86 16.73 12.13
N ASP A 259 7.94 17.67 13.06
CA ASP A 259 9.10 18.55 13.20
C ASP A 259 10.38 17.76 13.57
N MET A 260 10.28 16.78 14.46
CA MET A 260 11.42 15.90 14.79
C MET A 260 11.86 15.07 13.58
N LEU A 261 10.92 14.54 12.78
CA LEU A 261 11.25 13.82 11.55
C LEU A 261 11.97 14.71 10.52
N ARG A 262 11.59 15.99 10.39
CA ARG A 262 12.30 16.94 9.54
C ARG A 262 13.75 17.17 9.97
N GLN A 263 14.03 17.07 11.27
CA GLN A 263 15.38 17.26 11.80
C GLN A 263 16.25 16.02 11.73
N ARG A 264 15.68 14.80 11.82
CA ARG A 264 16.45 13.58 12.05
C ARG A 264 16.14 12.41 11.14
N SER A 265 15.06 12.42 10.38
CA SER A 265 14.68 11.32 9.49
C SER A 265 15.68 11.21 8.33
N ARG A 266 16.53 10.21 8.34
CA ARG A 266 17.60 10.04 7.34
C ARG A 266 17.09 9.94 5.91
N PRO A 267 16.01 9.20 5.59
CA PRO A 267 15.45 9.18 4.24
C PRO A 267 14.99 10.57 3.76
N TYR A 268 14.52 11.43 4.65
CA TYR A 268 14.16 12.80 4.31
C TYR A 268 15.39 13.71 4.13
N LEU A 269 16.37 13.58 5.03
CA LEU A 269 17.55 14.46 5.02
C LEU A 269 18.50 14.17 3.85
N PHE A 270 18.54 12.93 3.35
CA PHE A 270 19.58 12.50 2.40
C PHE A 270 19.04 12.03 1.05
N SER A 271 17.71 12.02 0.84
CA SER A 271 17.11 11.75 -0.47
C SER A 271 16.63 13.03 -1.13
N ASN A 272 16.74 13.09 -2.46
CA ASN A 272 16.21 14.20 -3.25
C ASN A 272 14.72 14.44 -2.97
N SER A 273 14.33 15.71 -3.03
CA SER A 273 12.94 16.13 -2.94
C SER A 273 12.11 15.57 -4.10
N LEU A 274 10.81 15.38 -3.87
CA LEU A 274 9.88 15.03 -4.93
C LEU A 274 9.93 16.07 -6.06
N ALA A 275 9.89 15.58 -7.30
CA ALA A 275 9.91 16.42 -8.48
C ALA A 275 8.61 17.25 -8.61
N PRO A 276 8.69 18.46 -9.17
CA PRO A 276 7.53 19.33 -9.34
C PRO A 276 6.35 18.68 -10.07
N CYS A 277 6.59 17.83 -11.07
CA CYS A 277 5.53 17.11 -11.77
C CYS A 277 4.72 16.18 -10.86
N ILE A 278 5.39 15.49 -9.93
CA ILE A 278 4.73 14.62 -8.93
C ILE A 278 3.88 15.47 -7.98
N ILE A 279 4.45 16.57 -7.48
CA ILE A 279 3.74 17.49 -6.59
C ILE A 279 2.49 18.06 -7.27
N GLY A 280 2.60 18.52 -8.52
CA GLY A 280 1.47 19.10 -9.26
C GLY A 280 0.34 18.10 -9.50
N ALA A 281 0.67 16.87 -9.90
CA ALA A 281 -0.31 15.81 -10.07
C ALA A 281 -0.98 15.46 -8.72
N SER A 282 -0.20 15.31 -7.64
CA SER A 282 -0.72 14.95 -6.32
C SER A 282 -1.65 16.02 -5.73
N ILE A 283 -1.34 17.31 -5.90
CA ILE A 283 -2.24 18.40 -5.50
C ILE A 283 -3.60 18.27 -6.20
N GLU A 284 -3.61 17.95 -7.51
CA GLU A 284 -4.85 17.72 -8.26
C GLU A 284 -5.65 16.52 -7.72
N VAL A 285 -4.98 15.46 -7.25
CA VAL A 285 -5.68 14.32 -6.60
C VAL A 285 -6.47 14.81 -5.39
N PHE A 286 -5.85 15.52 -4.46
CA PHE A 286 -6.53 15.97 -3.23
C PHE A 286 -7.64 16.97 -3.53
N LYS A 287 -7.49 17.82 -4.58
CA LYS A 287 -8.59 18.67 -5.07
C LYS A 287 -9.75 17.84 -5.57
N MET A 288 -9.51 16.81 -6.40
CA MET A 288 -10.57 15.93 -6.91
C MET A 288 -11.31 15.21 -5.79
N LEU A 289 -10.59 14.71 -4.79
CA LEU A 289 -11.18 14.01 -3.64
C LEU A 289 -12.00 14.95 -2.74
N ALA A 290 -11.63 16.24 -2.66
CA ALA A 290 -12.41 17.24 -1.95
C ALA A 290 -13.67 17.69 -2.73
N GLU A 291 -13.66 17.58 -4.06
CA GLU A 291 -14.77 17.98 -4.93
C GLU A 291 -15.89 16.94 -4.98
N SER A 292 -15.56 15.63 -4.91
CA SER A 292 -16.54 14.55 -5.14
C SER A 292 -16.08 13.20 -4.58
N ASN A 293 -17.03 12.41 -4.09
CA ASN A 293 -16.85 11.02 -3.68
C ASN A 293 -17.09 10.01 -4.84
N GLU A 294 -17.40 10.46 -6.05
CA GLU A 294 -17.84 9.61 -7.17
C GLU A 294 -16.86 8.46 -7.45
N LEU A 295 -15.56 8.72 -7.42
CA LEU A 295 -14.55 7.67 -7.65
C LEU A 295 -14.53 6.62 -6.55
N HIS A 296 -14.66 7.04 -5.30
CA HIS A 296 -14.76 6.13 -4.15
C HIS A 296 -16.06 5.30 -4.21
N ASP A 297 -17.19 5.94 -4.45
CA ASP A 297 -18.49 5.25 -4.52
C ASP A 297 -18.50 4.21 -5.64
N LYS A 298 -17.95 4.55 -6.82
CA LYS A 298 -17.76 3.64 -7.92
C LYS A 298 -16.81 2.48 -7.58
N LEU A 299 -15.74 2.74 -6.83
CA LEU A 299 -14.84 1.69 -6.36
C LEU A 299 -15.58 0.71 -5.47
N VAL A 300 -16.33 1.19 -4.48
CA VAL A 300 -17.11 0.37 -3.53
C VAL A 300 -18.14 -0.47 -4.28
N ASP A 301 -18.89 0.12 -5.22
CA ASP A 301 -19.86 -0.59 -6.06
C ASP A 301 -19.18 -1.70 -6.89
N ASN A 302 -18.06 -1.40 -7.52
CA ASN A 302 -17.28 -2.38 -8.29
C ASN A 302 -16.76 -3.54 -7.43
N VAL A 303 -16.26 -3.25 -6.23
CA VAL A 303 -15.75 -4.25 -5.27
C VAL A 303 -16.87 -5.18 -4.84
N ASN A 304 -18.00 -4.63 -4.41
CA ASN A 304 -19.15 -5.42 -3.96
C ASN A 304 -19.66 -6.31 -5.08
N TYR A 305 -19.85 -5.74 -6.28
CA TYR A 305 -20.31 -6.51 -7.44
C TYR A 305 -19.37 -7.68 -7.77
N PHE A 306 -18.07 -7.41 -7.89
CA PHE A 306 -17.08 -8.44 -8.23
C PHE A 306 -17.07 -9.55 -7.18
N ARG A 307 -16.97 -9.18 -5.92
CA ARG A 307 -16.90 -10.14 -4.80
C ARG A 307 -18.14 -11.02 -4.74
N ASP A 308 -19.35 -10.42 -4.81
CA ASP A 308 -20.60 -11.15 -4.71
C ASP A 308 -20.77 -12.16 -5.85
N LYS A 309 -20.41 -11.78 -7.08
CA LYS A 309 -20.43 -12.66 -8.25
C LYS A 309 -19.42 -13.80 -8.15
N MET A 310 -18.21 -13.52 -7.68
CA MET A 310 -17.19 -14.54 -7.52
C MET A 310 -17.54 -15.53 -6.40
N MET A 311 -18.07 -15.07 -5.28
CA MET A 311 -18.54 -15.93 -4.20
C MET A 311 -19.73 -16.78 -4.65
N ALA A 312 -20.69 -16.20 -5.37
CA ALA A 312 -21.83 -16.94 -5.95
C ALA A 312 -21.38 -18.00 -6.96
N ALA A 313 -20.25 -17.80 -7.65
CA ALA A 313 -19.64 -18.78 -8.54
C ALA A 313 -18.89 -19.92 -7.79
N GLY A 314 -18.74 -19.83 -6.46
CA GLY A 314 -18.11 -20.85 -5.62
C GLY A 314 -16.63 -20.60 -5.29
N PHE A 315 -16.08 -19.44 -5.58
CA PHE A 315 -14.71 -19.10 -5.18
C PHE A 315 -14.64 -18.79 -3.68
N ASP A 316 -13.57 -19.28 -3.06
CA ASP A 316 -13.19 -18.91 -1.70
C ASP A 316 -12.47 -17.55 -1.74
N ILE A 317 -13.13 -16.51 -1.21
CA ILE A 317 -12.58 -15.15 -1.11
C ILE A 317 -12.52 -14.77 0.37
N LYS A 318 -11.35 -14.36 0.84
CA LYS A 318 -11.22 -13.86 2.21
C LYS A 318 -12.14 -12.64 2.44
N PRO A 319 -12.82 -12.59 3.59
CA PRO A 319 -13.64 -11.43 3.96
C PRO A 319 -12.80 -10.14 3.99
N THR A 320 -13.31 -9.10 3.32
CA THR A 320 -12.64 -7.80 3.26
C THR A 320 -13.65 -6.68 3.07
N GLN A 321 -13.29 -5.47 3.54
CA GLN A 321 -13.97 -4.23 3.23
C GLN A 321 -13.14 -3.35 2.27
N SER A 322 -11.98 -3.86 1.82
CA SER A 322 -11.07 -3.14 0.92
C SER A 322 -11.27 -3.54 -0.54
N ALA A 323 -10.56 -2.86 -1.44
CA ALA A 323 -10.55 -3.16 -2.88
C ALA A 323 -9.67 -4.35 -3.26
N ILE A 324 -9.11 -5.07 -2.29
CA ILE A 324 -8.29 -6.26 -2.47
C ILE A 324 -9.17 -7.49 -2.30
N CYS A 325 -9.34 -8.29 -3.36
CA CYS A 325 -10.05 -9.56 -3.33
C CYS A 325 -9.05 -10.71 -3.45
N ALA A 326 -8.75 -11.39 -2.34
CA ALA A 326 -7.86 -12.54 -2.32
C ALA A 326 -8.64 -13.82 -2.67
N VAL A 327 -8.52 -14.27 -3.92
CA VAL A 327 -9.11 -15.53 -4.40
C VAL A 327 -8.18 -16.67 -4.01
N MET A 328 -8.58 -17.48 -3.02
CA MET A 328 -7.74 -18.50 -2.41
C MET A 328 -7.59 -19.72 -3.33
N LEU A 329 -6.35 -20.13 -3.56
CA LEU A 329 -5.99 -21.33 -4.33
C LEU A 329 -5.16 -22.30 -3.51
N TYR A 330 -4.57 -21.85 -2.40
CA TYR A 330 -3.75 -22.62 -1.43
C TYR A 330 -2.45 -23.16 -1.99
N ASP A 331 -2.44 -23.73 -3.21
CA ASP A 331 -1.28 -24.32 -3.88
C ASP A 331 -0.49 -23.29 -4.71
N ALA A 332 0.82 -23.23 -4.50
CA ALA A 332 1.71 -22.26 -5.14
C ALA A 332 1.82 -22.49 -6.66
N LYS A 333 1.91 -23.74 -7.11
CA LYS A 333 2.01 -24.08 -8.54
C LYS A 333 0.71 -23.79 -9.25
N LEU A 334 -0.41 -24.14 -8.62
CA LEU A 334 -1.74 -23.84 -9.15
C LEU A 334 -1.92 -22.31 -9.33
N SER A 335 -1.48 -21.50 -8.37
CA SER A 335 -1.62 -20.04 -8.47
C SER A 335 -0.85 -19.45 -9.66
N GLN A 336 0.31 -20.00 -9.98
CA GLN A 336 1.12 -19.58 -11.14
C GLN A 336 0.47 -20.01 -12.45
N VAL A 337 0.04 -21.26 -12.55
CA VAL A 337 -0.67 -21.79 -13.72
C VAL A 337 -1.96 -21.00 -13.95
N TYR A 338 -2.72 -20.75 -12.88
CA TYR A 338 -3.95 -19.98 -12.94
C TYR A 338 -3.71 -18.57 -13.49
N ALA A 339 -2.72 -17.85 -12.96
CA ALA A 339 -2.37 -16.50 -13.42
C ALA A 339 -1.92 -16.47 -14.90
N SER A 340 -1.22 -17.52 -15.36
CA SER A 340 -0.83 -17.67 -16.77
C SER A 340 -2.05 -17.88 -17.66
N ARG A 341 -2.97 -18.78 -17.27
CA ARG A 341 -4.21 -19.06 -18.01
C ARG A 341 -5.13 -17.83 -18.07
N MET A 342 -5.21 -17.06 -16.98
CA MET A 342 -5.96 -15.81 -16.97
C MET A 342 -5.40 -14.80 -18.00
N LEU A 343 -4.08 -14.74 -18.16
CA LEU A 343 -3.48 -13.87 -19.18
C LEU A 343 -3.85 -14.31 -20.61
N ASP A 344 -3.96 -15.62 -20.87
CA ASP A 344 -4.44 -16.16 -22.17
C ASP A 344 -5.89 -15.73 -22.45
N GLU A 345 -6.71 -15.56 -21.40
CA GLU A 345 -8.08 -15.04 -21.49
C GLU A 345 -8.14 -13.50 -21.55
N GLY A 346 -6.99 -12.82 -21.64
CA GLY A 346 -6.90 -11.36 -21.69
C GLY A 346 -7.07 -10.67 -20.34
N ILE A 347 -6.85 -11.38 -19.24
CA ILE A 347 -6.92 -10.84 -17.87
C ILE A 347 -5.55 -10.91 -17.20
N TYR A 348 -5.00 -9.75 -16.86
CA TYR A 348 -3.71 -9.67 -16.17
C TYR A 348 -3.90 -9.66 -14.66
N VAL A 349 -3.59 -10.80 -14.04
CA VAL A 349 -3.53 -11.01 -12.59
C VAL A 349 -2.19 -11.63 -12.20
N THR A 350 -1.89 -11.65 -10.91
CA THR A 350 -0.66 -12.22 -10.35
C THR A 350 -0.98 -13.19 -9.23
N GLY A 351 -0.37 -14.38 -9.28
CA GLY A 351 -0.38 -15.34 -8.18
C GLY A 351 0.62 -14.94 -7.10
N PHE A 352 0.19 -15.03 -5.85
CA PHE A 352 1.03 -14.81 -4.68
C PHE A 352 1.18 -16.11 -3.89
N TYR A 353 2.44 -16.44 -3.56
CA TYR A 353 2.83 -17.66 -2.86
C TYR A 353 4.05 -17.40 -1.98
N TYR A 354 4.49 -18.38 -1.22
CA TYR A 354 5.67 -18.26 -0.35
C TYR A 354 6.91 -17.77 -1.14
N PRO A 355 7.74 -16.85 -0.60
CA PRO A 355 7.69 -16.30 0.76
C PRO A 355 6.80 -15.04 0.94
N VAL A 356 6.08 -14.58 -0.08
CA VAL A 356 5.26 -13.36 -0.03
C VAL A 356 4.02 -13.57 0.86
N VAL A 357 3.46 -14.77 0.81
CA VAL A 357 2.38 -15.23 1.71
C VAL A 357 2.82 -16.54 2.37
N PRO A 358 2.22 -16.94 3.51
CA PRO A 358 2.56 -18.22 4.16
C PRO A 358 2.41 -19.42 3.21
N LYS A 359 3.10 -20.51 3.52
CA LYS A 359 2.91 -21.79 2.82
C LYS A 359 1.45 -22.24 2.92
N GLU A 360 0.94 -22.88 1.87
CA GLU A 360 -0.46 -23.33 1.77
C GLU A 360 -1.50 -22.20 1.85
N GLN A 361 -1.08 -20.96 1.56
CA GLN A 361 -1.93 -19.76 1.53
C GLN A 361 -1.79 -19.05 0.18
N ALA A 362 -1.41 -19.76 -0.89
CA ALA A 362 -1.30 -19.18 -2.21
C ALA A 362 -2.67 -18.69 -2.74
N ARG A 363 -2.66 -17.61 -3.48
CA ARG A 363 -3.86 -16.92 -3.98
C ARG A 363 -3.61 -16.13 -5.26
N ILE A 364 -4.66 -15.79 -5.96
CA ILE A 364 -4.67 -14.69 -6.90
C ILE A 364 -5.17 -13.46 -6.14
N ARG A 365 -4.34 -12.41 -6.05
CA ARG A 365 -4.76 -11.13 -5.48
C ARG A 365 -5.34 -10.25 -6.58
N VAL A 366 -6.65 -10.07 -6.56
CA VAL A 366 -7.37 -9.21 -7.49
C VAL A 366 -7.48 -7.81 -6.89
N GLN A 367 -7.09 -6.79 -7.65
CA GLN A 367 -7.18 -5.38 -7.30
C GLN A 367 -8.30 -4.75 -8.12
N ILE A 368 -9.38 -4.37 -7.46
CA ILE A 368 -10.50 -3.67 -8.10
C ILE A 368 -10.19 -2.18 -8.17
N SER A 369 -10.65 -1.54 -9.24
CA SER A 369 -10.44 -0.11 -9.50
C SER A 369 -11.74 0.58 -9.88
N ALA A 370 -11.89 1.85 -9.51
CA ALA A 370 -12.91 2.74 -10.04
C ALA A 370 -12.76 2.93 -11.58
N GLY A 371 -11.56 2.68 -12.12
CA GLY A 371 -11.32 2.68 -13.56
C GLY A 371 -11.96 1.54 -14.33
N HIS A 372 -12.36 0.45 -13.65
CA HIS A 372 -13.09 -0.64 -14.29
C HIS A 372 -14.55 -0.25 -14.56
N ASN A 373 -15.08 -0.69 -15.70
CA ASN A 373 -16.51 -0.66 -15.97
C ASN A 373 -17.15 -2.06 -15.75
N ARG A 374 -18.47 -2.14 -15.80
CA ARG A 374 -19.21 -3.37 -15.51
C ARG A 374 -18.87 -4.49 -16.49
N GLU A 375 -18.74 -4.20 -17.78
CA GLU A 375 -18.39 -5.16 -18.82
C GLU A 375 -16.99 -5.76 -18.59
N GLN A 376 -16.03 -4.95 -18.17
CA GLN A 376 -14.67 -5.42 -17.84
C GLN A 376 -14.66 -6.33 -16.60
N LEU A 377 -15.48 -6.03 -15.59
CA LEU A 377 -15.67 -6.88 -14.41
C LEU A 377 -16.30 -8.21 -14.81
N ASP A 378 -17.36 -8.21 -15.64
CA ASP A 378 -18.03 -9.42 -16.13
C ASP A 378 -17.08 -10.30 -16.95
N LYS A 379 -16.26 -9.70 -17.83
CA LYS A 379 -15.22 -10.42 -18.56
C LYS A 379 -14.21 -11.08 -17.64
N CYS A 380 -13.77 -10.38 -16.60
CA CYS A 380 -12.85 -10.93 -15.61
C CYS A 380 -13.47 -12.10 -14.85
N ILE A 381 -14.71 -11.95 -14.37
CA ILE A 381 -15.45 -13.00 -13.65
C ILE A 381 -15.63 -14.23 -14.54
N ALA A 382 -16.05 -14.04 -15.79
CA ALA A 382 -16.21 -15.14 -16.74
C ALA A 382 -14.90 -15.91 -17.01
N ALA A 383 -13.79 -15.18 -17.13
CA ALA A 383 -12.46 -15.79 -17.27
C ALA A 383 -12.07 -16.58 -16.02
N PHE A 384 -12.30 -16.04 -14.81
CA PHE A 384 -12.07 -16.78 -13.56
C PHE A 384 -12.88 -18.06 -13.49
N ILE A 385 -14.17 -18.02 -13.83
CA ILE A 385 -15.04 -19.21 -13.82
C ILE A 385 -14.55 -20.25 -14.84
N LYS A 386 -14.23 -19.85 -16.06
CA LYS A 386 -13.71 -20.73 -17.11
C LYS A 386 -12.42 -21.42 -16.66
N VAL A 387 -11.42 -20.65 -16.26
CA VAL A 387 -10.13 -21.17 -15.80
C VAL A 387 -10.27 -22.00 -14.52
N GLY A 388 -11.18 -21.60 -13.62
CA GLY A 388 -11.49 -22.34 -12.39
C GLY A 388 -12.05 -23.74 -12.65
N LYS A 389 -12.92 -23.89 -13.65
CA LYS A 389 -13.43 -25.20 -14.10
C LYS A 389 -12.34 -26.04 -14.80
N GLU A 390 -11.55 -25.42 -15.70
CA GLU A 390 -10.46 -26.09 -16.40
C GLU A 390 -9.40 -26.66 -15.45
N LEU A 391 -9.11 -25.96 -14.36
CA LEU A 391 -8.09 -26.36 -13.38
C LEU A 391 -8.66 -27.08 -12.14
N GLY A 392 -9.95 -27.39 -12.11
CA GLY A 392 -10.60 -28.14 -11.03
C GLY A 392 -10.76 -27.35 -9.72
N VAL A 393 -10.66 -26.02 -9.74
CA VAL A 393 -10.93 -25.15 -8.58
C VAL A 393 -12.43 -25.02 -8.34
N LEU A 394 -13.20 -24.99 -9.41
CA LEU A 394 -14.67 -25.02 -9.40
C LEU A 394 -15.18 -26.39 -9.91
N LYS A 395 -16.31 -26.81 -9.36
CA LYS A 395 -17.01 -28.02 -9.83
C LYS A 395 -17.81 -27.77 -11.10
#